data_3c2350e482a451f871c613431219553d
#
_entry.id   3c2350e482a451f871c613431219553d
#
_cell.length_a   1.000
_cell.length_b   1.000
_cell.length_c   1.000
_cell.angle_alpha   90.00
_cell.angle_beta   90.00
_cell.angle_gamma   90.00
#
_symmetry.space_group_name_H-M   'P 1'
#
loop_
_entity.id
_entity.type
_entity.pdbx_description
1 polymer ?
#
loop_
_entity_poly.entity_id
_entity_poly.type
_entity_poly.pdbx_seq_one_letter_code
_entity_poly.pdbx_strand_id
1 'polypeptide(L)'
;MTQPVNPELLPYRPCVGIMVLNPKGRVWMGRRVLEPNDEMQGATKLWQMPQGGIDEGEDPMTAALRELYEETGMRTVKLLAEAPEWINYDLPAHLVGIALHGKYRGQKQKWFLLRMLAEDDAVSFTRGGHRPEFDGWRWVSYWYPLGQV
;
A
#
# COMPACT_ATOMS: atom_id res chain seq x y z
N MET A 1 -26.88 -6.89 -22.42
CA MET A 1 -26.39 -7.59 -21.21
C MET A 1 -24.88 -7.67 -21.25
N THR A 2 -24.25 -7.17 -20.22
CA THR A 2 -22.80 -7.32 -20.06
C THR A 2 -22.51 -8.73 -19.55
N GLN A 3 -21.62 -9.44 -20.23
CA GLN A 3 -21.18 -10.74 -19.73
C GLN A 3 -20.31 -10.58 -18.50
N PRO A 4 -20.39 -11.53 -17.55
CA PRO A 4 -19.47 -11.51 -16.40
C PRO A 4 -18.02 -11.55 -16.87
N VAL A 5 -17.17 -10.76 -16.22
CA VAL A 5 -15.73 -10.77 -16.48
C VAL A 5 -15.16 -12.05 -15.86
N ASN A 6 -14.43 -12.83 -16.66
CA ASN A 6 -13.70 -14.00 -16.15
C ASN A 6 -12.39 -13.53 -15.51
N PRO A 7 -12.23 -13.64 -14.17
CA PRO A 7 -11.02 -13.20 -13.48
C PRO A 7 -9.73 -13.86 -14.02
N GLU A 8 -9.82 -15.11 -14.45
CA GLU A 8 -8.66 -15.85 -14.96
C GLU A 8 -8.05 -15.23 -16.23
N LEU A 9 -8.84 -14.41 -16.94
CA LEU A 9 -8.37 -13.72 -18.15
C LEU A 9 -7.72 -12.38 -17.84
N LEU A 10 -7.77 -11.90 -16.59
CA LEU A 10 -7.20 -10.64 -16.19
C LEU A 10 -5.86 -10.83 -15.48
N PRO A 11 -4.90 -9.90 -15.66
CA PRO A 11 -3.64 -9.95 -14.93
C PRO A 11 -3.81 -9.46 -13.49
N TYR A 12 -2.80 -9.73 -12.66
CA TYR A 12 -2.64 -9.06 -11.37
C TYR A 12 -1.94 -7.71 -11.56
N ARG A 13 -2.36 -6.71 -10.80
CA ARG A 13 -1.68 -5.41 -10.76
C ARG A 13 -0.42 -5.53 -9.90
N PRO A 14 0.79 -5.25 -10.44
CA PRO A 14 2.00 -5.27 -9.62
C PRO A 14 1.99 -4.11 -8.63
N CYS A 15 2.21 -4.41 -7.36
CA CYS A 15 2.21 -3.44 -6.27
C CYS A 15 3.35 -3.72 -5.31
N VAL A 16 3.69 -2.71 -4.51
CA VAL A 16 4.64 -2.82 -3.41
C VAL A 16 3.93 -2.53 -2.10
N GLY A 17 4.37 -3.19 -1.04
CA GLY A 17 3.99 -2.87 0.32
C GLY A 17 5.23 -2.58 1.13
N ILE A 18 5.13 -1.65 2.08
CA ILE A 18 6.28 -1.20 2.85
C ILE A 18 5.96 -1.27 4.34
N MET A 19 6.76 -2.04 5.07
CA MET A 19 6.73 -2.03 6.53
C MET A 19 7.89 -1.17 7.01
N VAL A 20 7.59 -0.02 7.63
CA VAL A 20 8.60 0.89 8.14
C VAL A 20 8.70 0.75 9.65
N LEU A 21 9.90 0.51 10.15
CA LEU A 21 10.20 0.40 11.58
C LEU A 21 10.91 1.64 12.08
N ASN A 22 10.59 2.04 13.32
CA ASN A 22 11.38 3.02 14.05
C ASN A 22 12.48 2.30 14.86
N PRO A 23 13.38 3.05 15.55
CA PRO A 23 14.44 2.42 16.35
C PRO A 23 13.94 1.51 17.48
N LYS A 24 12.69 1.67 17.90
CA LYS A 24 12.08 0.82 18.95
C LYS A 24 11.40 -0.41 18.38
N GLY A 25 11.48 -0.63 17.06
CA GLY A 25 10.84 -1.78 16.40
C GLY A 25 9.34 -1.64 16.22
N ARG A 26 8.79 -0.44 16.33
CA ARG A 26 7.37 -0.20 16.06
C ARG A 26 7.14 0.09 14.60
N VAL A 27 5.95 -0.24 14.11
CA VAL A 27 5.57 -0.16 12.70
C VAL A 27 4.77 1.10 12.44
N TRP A 28 5.07 1.77 11.33
CA TRP A 28 4.32 2.94 10.88
C TRP A 28 2.99 2.52 10.24
N MET A 29 1.89 3.11 10.73
CA MET A 29 0.57 2.94 10.14
C MET A 29 -0.04 4.30 9.87
N GLY A 30 -0.56 4.47 8.66
CA GLY A 30 -1.31 5.66 8.27
C GLY A 30 -2.81 5.43 8.34
N ARG A 31 -3.56 6.49 8.68
CA ARG A 31 -5.02 6.45 8.63
C ARG A 31 -5.47 6.94 7.27
N ARG A 32 -6.13 6.07 6.52
CA ARG A 32 -6.62 6.39 5.18
C ARG A 32 -7.70 7.46 5.22
N VAL A 33 -7.64 8.37 4.24
CA VAL A 33 -8.76 9.24 3.90
C VAL A 33 -9.79 8.37 3.16
N LEU A 34 -10.98 8.17 3.74
CA LEU A 34 -12.03 7.39 3.10
C LEU A 34 -12.74 8.22 2.04
N GLU A 35 -12.89 7.62 0.86
CA GLU A 35 -13.73 8.13 -0.20
C GLU A 35 -15.12 7.47 -0.13
N PRO A 36 -16.18 8.11 -0.67
CA PRO A 36 -17.52 7.50 -0.66
C PRO A 36 -17.56 6.10 -1.29
N ASN A 37 -16.78 5.85 -2.33
CA ASN A 37 -16.71 4.55 -2.97
C ASN A 37 -16.10 3.46 -2.09
N ASP A 38 -15.19 3.82 -1.18
CA ASP A 38 -14.57 2.86 -0.27
C ASP A 38 -15.61 2.27 0.67
N GLU A 39 -16.49 3.10 1.20
CA GLU A 39 -17.59 2.64 2.07
C GLU A 39 -18.57 1.75 1.32
N MET A 40 -18.91 2.11 0.09
CA MET A 40 -19.80 1.33 -0.76
C MET A 40 -19.21 -0.04 -1.10
N GLN A 41 -17.88 -0.17 -1.11
CA GLN A 41 -17.18 -1.41 -1.36
C GLN A 41 -16.90 -2.22 -0.09
N GLY A 42 -17.39 -1.75 1.06
CA GLY A 42 -17.23 -2.43 2.34
C GLY A 42 -15.87 -2.23 2.99
N ALA A 43 -15.11 -1.22 2.59
CA ALA A 43 -13.83 -0.90 3.21
C ALA A 43 -14.08 -0.26 4.59
N THR A 44 -13.86 -1.05 5.65
CA THR A 44 -14.08 -0.61 7.04
C THR A 44 -12.78 -0.36 7.79
N LYS A 45 -11.64 -0.82 7.26
CA LYS A 45 -10.36 -0.69 7.91
C LYS A 45 -9.66 0.57 7.44
N LEU A 46 -9.35 1.47 8.41
CA LEU A 46 -8.77 2.78 8.14
C LEU A 46 -7.25 2.79 8.17
N TRP A 47 -6.65 1.93 8.99
CA TRP A 47 -5.21 1.95 9.23
C TRP A 47 -4.50 0.97 8.33
N GLN A 48 -3.46 1.43 7.65
CA GLN A 48 -2.67 0.58 6.76
C GLN A 48 -1.21 1.03 6.67
N MET A 49 -0.36 0.08 6.28
CA MET A 49 1.02 0.37 5.90
C MET A 49 1.05 1.00 4.51
N PRO A 50 2.10 1.78 4.18
CA PRO A 50 2.22 2.35 2.84
C PRO A 50 2.24 1.26 1.78
N GLN A 51 1.56 1.51 0.67
CA GLN A 51 1.52 0.61 -0.48
C GLN A 51 1.13 1.36 -1.74
N GLY A 52 1.45 0.81 -2.88
CA GLY A 52 1.06 1.43 -4.14
C GLY A 52 1.47 0.60 -5.35
N GLY A 53 1.07 1.06 -6.52
CA GLY A 53 1.35 0.38 -7.78
C GLY A 53 2.78 0.58 -8.25
N ILE A 54 3.29 -0.40 -8.97
CA ILE A 54 4.56 -0.33 -9.69
C ILE A 54 4.26 0.17 -11.08
N ASP A 55 4.95 1.23 -11.53
CA ASP A 55 4.79 1.75 -12.87
C ASP A 55 5.45 0.81 -13.88
N GLU A 56 4.98 0.86 -15.12
CA GLU A 56 5.55 0.02 -16.18
C GLU A 56 7.06 0.29 -16.33
N GLY A 57 7.85 -0.78 -16.30
CA GLY A 57 9.30 -0.71 -16.39
C GLY A 57 10.01 -0.29 -15.12
N GLU A 58 9.27 -0.02 -14.04
CA GLU A 58 9.85 0.40 -12.78
C GLU A 58 10.27 -0.82 -11.95
N ASP A 59 11.47 -0.74 -11.34
CA ASP A 59 11.94 -1.75 -10.40
C ASP A 59 11.13 -1.70 -9.11
N PRO A 60 10.78 -2.85 -8.49
CA PRO A 60 9.98 -2.87 -7.25
C PRO A 60 10.55 -2.05 -6.12
N MET A 61 11.86 -2.08 -5.86
CA MET A 61 12.47 -1.27 -4.80
C MET A 61 12.35 0.22 -5.07
N THR A 62 12.55 0.62 -6.33
CA THR A 62 12.36 2.01 -6.76
C THR A 62 10.92 2.46 -6.53
N ALA A 63 9.95 1.60 -6.88
CA ALA A 63 8.54 1.87 -6.65
C ALA A 63 8.23 2.01 -5.16
N ALA A 64 8.81 1.15 -4.32
CA ALA A 64 8.61 1.20 -2.87
C ALA A 64 9.10 2.54 -2.29
N LEU A 65 10.29 2.99 -2.69
CA LEU A 65 10.83 4.26 -2.23
C LEU A 65 10.02 5.45 -2.73
N ARG A 66 9.56 5.40 -3.97
CA ARG A 66 8.70 6.44 -4.56
C ARG A 66 7.37 6.53 -3.83
N GLU A 67 6.68 5.39 -3.66
CA GLU A 67 5.38 5.36 -2.97
C GLU A 67 5.51 5.81 -1.52
N LEU A 68 6.56 5.38 -0.82
CA LEU A 68 6.81 5.81 0.55
C LEU A 68 6.96 7.33 0.62
N TYR A 69 7.73 7.92 -0.28
CA TYR A 69 7.90 9.37 -0.33
C TYR A 69 6.60 10.09 -0.66
N GLU A 70 5.88 9.62 -1.67
CA GLU A 70 4.61 10.24 -2.07
C GLU A 70 3.58 10.21 -0.95
N GLU A 71 3.50 9.12 -0.22
CA GLU A 71 2.48 8.92 0.82
C GLU A 71 2.87 9.49 2.19
N THR A 72 4.16 9.48 2.53
CA THR A 72 4.62 9.81 3.89
C THR A 72 5.66 10.91 3.96
N GLY A 73 6.26 11.29 2.84
CA GLY A 73 7.36 12.24 2.81
C GLY A 73 8.70 11.69 3.29
N MET A 74 8.78 10.41 3.65
CA MET A 74 10.01 9.79 4.12
C MET A 74 10.98 9.54 2.99
N ARG A 75 12.24 9.93 3.16
CA ARG A 75 13.34 9.68 2.22
C ARG A 75 14.51 8.95 2.86
N THR A 76 14.78 9.25 4.13
CA THR A 76 15.96 8.75 4.85
C THR A 76 15.58 7.42 5.50
N VAL A 77 15.73 6.34 4.76
CA VAL A 77 15.37 4.99 5.18
C VAL A 77 16.48 4.02 4.81
N LYS A 78 16.53 2.89 5.53
CA LYS A 78 17.46 1.80 5.26
C LYS A 78 16.69 0.53 4.99
N LEU A 79 17.02 -0.17 3.90
CA LEU A 79 16.46 -1.48 3.60
C LEU A 79 16.97 -2.50 4.60
N LEU A 80 16.07 -3.17 5.31
CA LEU A 80 16.41 -4.24 6.24
C LEU A 80 16.19 -5.62 5.62
N ALA A 81 15.11 -5.78 4.86
CA ALA A 81 14.77 -7.06 4.24
C ALA A 81 13.80 -6.86 3.08
N GLU A 82 13.79 -7.81 2.18
CA GLU A 82 12.86 -7.89 1.06
C GLU A 82 12.20 -9.26 1.11
N ALA A 83 10.88 -9.30 1.00
CA ALA A 83 10.18 -10.57 0.94
C ALA A 83 10.63 -11.34 -0.31
N PRO A 84 10.98 -12.63 -0.19
CA PRO A 84 11.53 -13.38 -1.32
C PRO A 84 10.52 -13.64 -2.43
N GLU A 85 9.22 -13.63 -2.11
CA GLU A 85 8.17 -13.99 -3.05
C GLU A 85 7.10 -12.92 -3.15
N TRP A 86 6.41 -12.90 -4.28
CA TRP A 86 5.22 -12.10 -4.49
C TRP A 86 4.03 -12.75 -3.81
N ILE A 87 3.16 -11.91 -3.21
CA ILE A 87 1.92 -12.37 -2.60
C ILE A 87 0.76 -11.95 -3.49
N ASN A 88 -0.02 -12.92 -3.95
CA ASN A 88 -1.18 -12.64 -4.77
C ASN A 88 -2.40 -12.40 -3.89
N TYR A 89 -3.12 -11.34 -4.19
CA TYR A 89 -4.36 -10.98 -3.52
C TYR A 89 -5.45 -10.81 -4.57
N ASP A 90 -6.43 -11.72 -4.58
CA ASP A 90 -7.52 -11.67 -5.53
C ASP A 90 -8.63 -10.74 -5.05
N LEU A 91 -9.19 -9.96 -5.98
CA LEU A 91 -10.37 -9.18 -5.69
C LEU A 91 -11.56 -10.11 -5.40
N PRO A 92 -12.47 -9.71 -4.48
CA PRO A 92 -13.75 -10.38 -4.36
C PRO A 92 -14.45 -10.44 -5.72
N ALA A 93 -15.13 -11.54 -6.00
CA ALA A 93 -15.73 -11.78 -7.32
C ALA A 93 -16.63 -10.62 -7.80
N HIS A 94 -17.37 -10.00 -6.87
CA HIS A 94 -18.30 -8.89 -7.22
C HIS A 94 -17.57 -7.58 -7.58
N LEU A 95 -16.28 -7.47 -7.31
CA LEU A 95 -15.48 -6.27 -7.63
C LEU A 95 -14.66 -6.43 -8.90
N VAL A 96 -14.52 -7.65 -9.42
CA VAL A 96 -13.80 -7.89 -10.67
C VAL A 96 -14.56 -7.22 -11.82
N GLY A 97 -13.84 -6.43 -12.60
CA GLY A 97 -14.44 -5.62 -13.68
C GLY A 97 -14.89 -4.24 -13.22
N ILE A 98 -14.81 -3.93 -11.91
CA ILE A 98 -15.23 -2.65 -11.31
C ILE A 98 -14.04 -1.99 -10.62
N ALA A 99 -13.48 -2.64 -9.58
CA ALA A 99 -12.33 -2.12 -8.85
C ALA A 99 -11.06 -2.18 -9.72
N LEU A 100 -10.06 -1.37 -9.39
CA LEU A 100 -8.79 -1.26 -10.14
C LEU A 100 -9.03 -0.97 -11.63
N HIS A 101 -9.96 -0.07 -11.93
CA HIS A 101 -10.36 0.32 -13.29
C HIS A 101 -10.87 -0.83 -14.15
N GLY A 102 -11.31 -1.93 -13.54
CA GLY A 102 -11.81 -3.10 -14.24
C GLY A 102 -10.76 -3.91 -14.99
N LYS A 103 -9.47 -3.60 -14.83
CA LYS A 103 -8.37 -4.17 -15.63
C LYS A 103 -7.68 -5.36 -15.01
N TYR A 104 -7.89 -5.61 -13.72
CA TYR A 104 -7.11 -6.58 -12.96
C TYR A 104 -8.01 -7.53 -12.19
N ARG A 105 -7.52 -8.76 -11.97
CA ARG A 105 -8.18 -9.73 -11.09
C ARG A 105 -7.84 -9.50 -9.60
N GLY A 106 -6.84 -8.70 -9.32
CA GLY A 106 -6.35 -8.40 -7.99
C GLY A 106 -4.97 -7.78 -8.06
N GLN A 107 -4.22 -7.93 -7.00
CA GLN A 107 -2.85 -7.40 -6.90
C GLN A 107 -1.86 -8.53 -6.64
N LYS A 108 -0.65 -8.41 -7.18
CA LYS A 108 0.52 -9.15 -6.69
C LYS A 108 1.41 -8.16 -5.98
N GLN A 109 1.82 -8.49 -4.77
CA GLN A 109 2.50 -7.56 -3.87
C GLN A 109 3.91 -8.04 -3.55
N LYS A 110 4.87 -7.13 -3.68
CA LYS A 110 6.24 -7.32 -3.23
C LYS A 110 6.45 -6.47 -1.98
N TRP A 111 6.83 -7.09 -0.86
CA TRP A 111 6.96 -6.40 0.43
C TRP A 111 8.42 -6.11 0.78
N PHE A 112 8.64 -4.94 1.37
CA PHE A 112 9.93 -4.46 1.82
C PHE A 112 9.86 -4.04 3.27
N LEU A 113 10.89 -4.37 4.05
CA LEU A 113 11.05 -3.94 5.43
C LEU A 113 12.13 -2.86 5.46
N LEU A 114 11.75 -1.66 5.89
CA LEU A 114 12.65 -0.50 5.95
C LEU A 114 12.74 0.03 7.36
N ARG A 115 13.87 0.63 7.70
CA ARG A 115 14.04 1.38 8.94
C ARG A 115 14.06 2.87 8.63
N MET A 116 13.26 3.65 9.36
CA MET A 116 13.29 5.10 9.28
C MET A 116 14.52 5.62 10.04
N LEU A 117 15.34 6.41 9.38
CA LEU A 117 16.55 6.99 9.96
C LEU A 117 16.36 8.45 10.36
N ALA A 118 15.26 9.07 9.93
CA ALA A 118 14.93 10.45 10.28
C ALA A 118 14.03 10.50 11.52
N GLU A 119 13.84 11.71 12.06
CA GLU A 119 12.91 11.96 13.15
C GLU A 119 11.46 11.99 12.65
N ASP A 120 10.51 11.89 13.59
CA ASP A 120 9.07 11.82 13.27
C ASP A 120 8.56 13.06 12.51
N ASP A 121 9.17 14.23 12.70
CA ASP A 121 8.80 15.45 12.00
C ASP A 121 9.09 15.41 10.49
N ALA A 122 9.83 14.41 10.01
CA ALA A 122 10.04 14.20 8.59
C ALA A 122 8.78 13.72 7.87
N VAL A 123 7.77 13.18 8.59
CA VAL A 123 6.54 12.70 7.99
C VAL A 123 5.69 13.87 7.50
N SER A 124 5.27 13.81 6.24
CA SER A 124 4.44 14.83 5.62
C SER A 124 3.60 14.19 4.51
N PHE A 125 2.31 14.48 4.50
CA PHE A 125 1.39 13.92 3.51
C PHE A 125 1.29 14.75 2.23
N THR A 126 2.00 15.86 2.14
CA THR A 126 1.87 16.81 1.02
C THR A 126 3.11 16.92 0.14
N ARG A 127 4.23 16.29 0.50
CA ARG A 127 5.49 16.42 -0.23
C ARG A 127 5.46 15.82 -1.63
N GLY A 128 4.62 14.80 -1.84
CA GLY A 128 4.52 14.16 -3.13
C GLY A 128 3.72 14.94 -4.17
N GLY A 129 3.08 16.06 -3.78
CA GLY A 129 2.28 16.87 -4.70
C GLY A 129 0.94 16.24 -5.10
N HIS A 130 0.62 15.08 -4.58
CA HIS A 130 -0.62 14.37 -4.83
C HIS A 130 -1.63 14.64 -3.73
N ARG A 131 -2.91 14.30 -4.00
CA ARG A 131 -3.91 14.28 -2.96
C ARG A 131 -3.49 13.30 -1.85
N PRO A 132 -3.49 13.70 -0.56
CA PRO A 132 -3.04 12.83 0.51
C PRO A 132 -3.84 11.53 0.61
N GLU A 133 -3.15 10.41 0.71
CA GLU A 133 -3.74 9.09 1.00
C GLU A 133 -4.12 8.96 2.48
N PHE A 134 -3.37 9.64 3.33
CA PHE A 134 -3.50 9.57 4.78
C PHE A 134 -3.80 10.94 5.38
N ASP A 135 -4.55 10.97 6.47
CA ASP A 135 -4.83 12.18 7.25
C ASP A 135 -4.31 12.09 8.69
N GLY A 136 -3.63 11.03 9.03
CA GLY A 136 -3.02 10.82 10.33
C GLY A 136 -2.10 9.60 10.29
N TRP A 137 -1.31 9.41 11.32
CA TRP A 137 -0.41 8.28 11.42
C TRP A 137 0.00 8.02 12.86
N ARG A 138 0.54 6.81 13.11
CA ARG A 138 1.07 6.43 14.42
C ARG A 138 2.06 5.28 14.30
N TRP A 139 2.89 5.13 15.31
CA TRP A 139 3.72 3.95 15.52
C TRP A 139 2.92 2.94 16.32
N VAL A 140 2.90 1.68 15.86
CA VAL A 140 2.15 0.59 16.51
C VAL A 140 3.07 -0.60 16.74
N SER A 141 2.66 -1.54 17.63
CA SER A 141 3.39 -2.79 17.78
C SER A 141 3.35 -3.57 16.46
N TYR A 142 4.37 -4.37 16.18
CA TYR A 142 4.42 -5.11 14.91
C TYR A 142 3.29 -6.14 14.75
N TRP A 143 2.59 -6.49 15.82
CA TRP A 143 1.41 -7.36 15.76
C TRP A 143 0.15 -6.63 15.31
N TYR A 144 0.09 -5.31 15.47
CA TYR A 144 -1.10 -4.52 15.16
C TYR A 144 -1.56 -4.64 13.70
N PRO A 145 -0.65 -4.64 12.70
CA PRO A 145 -1.07 -4.74 11.29
C PRO A 145 -1.88 -5.99 10.98
N LEU A 146 -1.69 -7.08 11.71
CA LEU A 146 -2.44 -8.32 11.49
C LEU A 146 -3.94 -8.13 11.70
N GLY A 147 -4.34 -7.26 12.60
CA GLY A 147 -5.75 -6.95 12.84
C GLY A 147 -6.36 -5.98 11.85
N GLN A 148 -5.53 -5.38 10.97
CA GLN A 148 -5.95 -4.37 10.01
C GLN A 148 -6.04 -4.89 8.57
N VAL A 149 -5.64 -6.11 8.32
CA VAL A 149 -5.69 -6.72 6.99
C VAL A 149 -7.00 -7.44 6.73
#